data_c9a52958befd0643a6f7163f9af9df67
#
_entry.id   c9a52958befd0643a6f7163f9af9df67
#
_cell.length_a   1.000
_cell.length_b   1.000
_cell.length_c   1.000
_cell.angle_alpha   90.00
_cell.angle_beta   90.00
_cell.angle_gamma   90.00
#
_symmetry.space_group_name_H-M   'P 1'
#
loop_
_entity.id
_entity.type
_entity.pdbx_description
1 polymer ?
#
loop_
_entity_poly.entity_id
_entity_poly.type
_entity_poly.pdbx_seq_one_letter_code
_entity_poly.pdbx_strand_id
1 'polypeptide(L)'
;EEPRPTGVWEGSDSINEVITKYGNGGCGWLKGGQDHVQDSWISWPLIWEGNPVIGNCGMCPKTSELLSKIKGGIHVAGFSLMKGGVKLNKHVDHVGKNYKFTYHLGLKCPSGCTLYHDTLGNVSEEDGKHIVFSATVPHWAENTSNEDRVILYMESYANSSA
;
A
#
# COMPACT_ATOMS: atom_id res chain seq x y z
N GLU A 1 11.36 -10.38 14.34
CA GLU A 1 11.53 -9.49 13.18
C GLU A 1 10.26 -9.45 12.37
N GLU A 2 9.87 -8.27 11.94
CA GLU A 2 8.73 -8.09 11.03
C GLU A 2 9.07 -8.72 9.67
N PRO A 3 8.16 -9.50 9.04
CA PRO A 3 8.43 -10.07 7.73
C PRO A 3 8.64 -8.97 6.68
N ARG A 4 9.53 -9.23 5.75
CA ARG A 4 9.84 -8.28 4.69
C ARG A 4 8.77 -8.33 3.61
N PRO A 5 8.14 -7.21 3.27
CA PRO A 5 7.16 -7.20 2.19
C PRO A 5 7.75 -7.34 0.79
N THR A 6 9.06 -7.15 0.60
CA THR A 6 9.70 -7.33 -0.70
C THR A 6 9.32 -8.63 -1.36
N GLY A 7 9.34 -9.70 -0.62
CA GLY A 7 8.92 -10.95 -1.20
C GLY A 7 7.41 -11.16 -1.18
N VAL A 8 6.68 -10.37 -0.42
CA VAL A 8 5.21 -10.41 -0.43
C VAL A 8 4.69 -9.95 -1.77
N TRP A 9 5.33 -8.95 -2.33
CA TRP A 9 4.96 -8.39 -3.60
C TRP A 9 5.63 -9.13 -4.79
N GLU A 10 6.78 -9.77 -4.56
CA GLU A 10 7.67 -10.24 -5.62
C GLU A 10 8.10 -11.71 -5.55
N GLY A 11 7.97 -12.41 -4.42
CA GLY A 11 8.54 -13.74 -4.27
C GLY A 11 7.89 -14.66 -3.24
N SER A 12 8.17 -15.94 -3.36
CA SER A 12 7.49 -17.01 -2.64
C SER A 12 7.79 -17.07 -1.14
N ASP A 13 8.99 -16.75 -0.71
CA ASP A 13 9.39 -17.00 0.68
C ASP A 13 8.74 -16.04 1.65
N SER A 14 8.64 -14.76 1.26
CA SER A 14 7.98 -13.75 2.10
C SER A 14 6.45 -13.83 2.04
N ILE A 15 5.87 -14.37 0.97
CA ILE A 15 4.43 -14.70 0.94
C ILE A 15 4.13 -15.73 2.02
N ASN A 16 4.95 -16.76 2.19
CA ASN A 16 4.77 -17.76 3.23
C ASN A 16 4.91 -17.18 4.64
N GLU A 17 5.84 -16.27 4.87
CA GLU A 17 6.00 -15.56 6.14
C GLU A 17 4.77 -14.72 6.47
N VAL A 18 4.25 -13.99 5.50
CA VAL A 18 3.02 -13.17 5.65
C VAL A 18 1.80 -14.03 5.89
N ILE A 19 1.63 -15.11 5.12
CA ILE A 19 0.53 -16.06 5.32
C ILE A 19 0.63 -16.69 6.72
N THR A 20 1.82 -17.07 7.15
CA THR A 20 2.04 -17.65 8.48
C THR A 20 1.73 -16.66 9.58
N LYS A 21 2.21 -15.42 9.47
CA LYS A 21 1.95 -14.37 10.46
C LYS A 21 0.46 -14.05 10.56
N TYR A 22 -0.17 -13.73 9.45
CA TYR A 22 -1.56 -13.26 9.44
C TYR A 22 -2.58 -14.39 9.44
N GLY A 23 -2.26 -15.53 8.85
CA GLY A 23 -3.12 -16.72 8.84
C GLY A 23 -3.37 -17.28 10.24
N ASN A 24 -2.45 -17.05 11.17
CA ASN A 24 -2.59 -17.44 12.60
C ASN A 24 -3.23 -16.31 13.46
N GLY A 25 -3.82 -15.28 12.84
CA GLY A 25 -4.44 -14.16 13.56
C GLY A 25 -3.45 -13.15 14.11
N GLY A 26 -2.20 -13.18 13.70
CA GLY A 26 -1.19 -12.19 14.03
C GLY A 26 -1.52 -10.81 13.45
N CYS A 27 -0.89 -9.78 13.98
CA CYS A 27 -1.01 -8.42 13.49
C CYS A 27 0.36 -7.73 13.42
N GLY A 28 0.43 -6.60 12.75
CA GLY A 28 1.62 -5.77 12.71
C GLY A 28 1.94 -5.18 11.35
N TRP A 29 3.03 -4.44 11.32
CA TRP A 29 3.56 -3.79 10.14
C TRP A 29 4.37 -4.75 9.26
N LEU A 30 4.36 -4.50 7.96
CA LEU A 30 5.28 -5.08 6.99
C LEU A 30 6.31 -4.04 6.58
N LYS A 31 7.55 -4.48 6.40
CA LYS A 31 8.64 -3.63 5.88
C LYS A 31 8.46 -3.34 4.39
N GLY A 32 9.00 -2.23 3.93
CA GLY A 32 8.92 -1.80 2.53
C GLY A 32 9.57 -2.76 1.54
N GLY A 33 9.03 -2.77 0.33
CA GLY A 33 9.47 -3.63 -0.75
C GLY A 33 10.82 -3.28 -1.38
N GLN A 34 11.41 -2.14 -1.04
CA GLN A 34 12.70 -1.71 -1.56
C GLN A 34 13.76 -1.72 -0.44
N ASP A 35 14.83 -2.50 -0.61
CA ASP A 35 15.81 -2.79 0.44
C ASP A 35 16.43 -1.54 1.09
N HIS A 36 16.65 -0.47 0.33
CA HIS A 36 17.24 0.76 0.85
C HIS A 36 16.32 1.56 1.78
N VAL A 37 15.02 1.27 1.80
CA VAL A 37 14.00 2.00 2.59
C VAL A 37 13.06 1.11 3.39
N GLN A 38 13.34 -0.19 3.48
CA GLN A 38 12.42 -1.17 4.08
C GLN A 38 11.97 -0.87 5.52
N ASP A 39 12.79 -0.20 6.32
CA ASP A 39 12.45 0.22 7.69
C ASP A 39 11.88 1.66 7.76
N SER A 40 11.86 2.34 6.65
CA SER A 40 11.41 3.73 6.52
C SER A 40 10.19 3.89 5.63
N TRP A 41 9.81 2.82 4.94
CA TRP A 41 8.56 2.66 4.21
C TRP A 41 7.92 1.34 4.64
N ILE A 42 6.83 1.42 5.39
CA ILE A 42 6.16 0.27 6.00
C ILE A 42 4.66 0.29 5.71
N SER A 43 4.05 -0.87 5.73
CA SER A 43 2.62 -1.04 5.46
C SER A 43 1.90 -1.76 6.59
N TRP A 44 0.66 -1.35 6.88
CA TRP A 44 -0.27 -2.03 7.77
C TRP A 44 -1.41 -2.59 6.95
N PRO A 45 -1.31 -3.84 6.47
CA PRO A 45 -2.33 -4.40 5.59
C PRO A 45 -3.62 -4.68 6.35
N LEU A 46 -4.76 -4.29 5.76
CA LEU A 46 -6.12 -4.60 6.22
C LEU A 46 -6.78 -5.63 5.30
N ILE A 47 -6.47 -5.59 4.00
CA ILE A 47 -6.90 -6.58 3.01
C ILE A 47 -5.66 -7.04 2.26
N TRP A 48 -5.52 -8.35 2.10
CA TRP A 48 -4.44 -9.01 1.38
C TRP A 48 -5.00 -10.07 0.44
N GLU A 49 -4.73 -9.96 -0.85
CA GLU A 49 -5.27 -10.85 -1.88
C GLU A 49 -6.80 -11.06 -1.76
N GLY A 50 -7.52 -9.97 -1.51
CA GLY A 50 -8.97 -9.97 -1.35
C GLY A 50 -9.48 -10.49 0.00
N ASN A 51 -8.60 -10.90 0.91
CA ASN A 51 -8.96 -11.43 2.22
C ASN A 51 -8.65 -10.43 3.34
N PRO A 52 -9.50 -10.30 4.36
CA PRO A 52 -9.20 -9.45 5.50
C PRO A 52 -8.07 -10.01 6.35
N VAL A 53 -7.13 -9.16 6.74
CA VAL A 53 -6.09 -9.45 7.73
C VAL A 53 -6.70 -9.24 9.12
N ILE A 54 -7.26 -10.32 9.70
CA ILE A 54 -8.14 -10.26 10.87
C ILE A 54 -7.52 -9.53 12.06
N GLY A 55 -6.25 -9.83 12.38
CA GLY A 55 -5.56 -9.17 13.50
C GLY A 55 -5.44 -7.64 13.29
N ASN A 56 -5.01 -7.22 12.11
CA ASN A 56 -4.89 -5.79 11.77
C ASN A 56 -6.26 -5.11 11.68
N CYS A 57 -7.27 -5.79 11.11
CA CYS A 57 -8.63 -5.28 11.05
C CYS A 57 -9.22 -5.03 12.44
N GLY A 58 -8.95 -5.91 13.40
CA GLY A 58 -9.41 -5.76 14.78
C GLY A 58 -8.85 -4.49 15.46
N MET A 59 -7.65 -4.07 15.08
CA MET A 59 -7.03 -2.82 15.56
C MET A 59 -7.58 -1.56 14.87
N CYS A 60 -8.20 -1.71 13.68
CA CYS A 60 -8.70 -0.61 12.86
C CYS A 60 -10.17 -0.84 12.44
N PRO A 61 -11.11 -1.05 13.40
CA PRO A 61 -12.46 -1.54 13.10
C PRO A 61 -13.26 -0.59 12.19
N LYS A 62 -13.11 0.73 12.36
CA LYS A 62 -13.84 1.72 11.54
C LYS A 62 -13.38 1.68 10.08
N THR A 63 -12.07 1.64 9.83
CA THR A 63 -11.52 1.56 8.48
C THR A 63 -11.88 0.24 7.83
N SER A 64 -11.80 -0.86 8.57
CA SER A 64 -12.17 -2.19 8.09
C SER A 64 -13.66 -2.27 7.72
N GLU A 65 -14.54 -1.67 8.51
CA GLU A 65 -15.96 -1.55 8.19
C GLU A 65 -16.20 -0.74 6.91
N LEU A 66 -15.49 0.38 6.72
CA LEU A 66 -15.61 1.19 5.50
C LEU A 66 -15.12 0.43 4.27
N LEU A 67 -13.97 -0.25 4.37
CA LEU A 67 -13.44 -1.06 3.27
C LEU A 67 -14.38 -2.20 2.88
N SER A 68 -15.05 -2.82 3.84
CA SER A 68 -16.01 -3.91 3.58
C SER A 68 -17.25 -3.47 2.79
N LYS A 69 -17.54 -2.18 2.75
CA LYS A 69 -18.67 -1.59 2.00
C LYS A 69 -18.32 -1.26 0.55
N ILE A 70 -17.05 -1.29 0.18
CA ILE A 70 -16.61 -0.99 -1.19
C ILE A 70 -16.96 -2.16 -2.10
N LYS A 71 -17.80 -1.89 -3.10
CA LYS A 71 -18.16 -2.86 -4.13
C LYS A 71 -17.10 -2.87 -5.22
N GLY A 72 -16.74 -4.03 -5.73
CA GLY A 72 -15.84 -4.14 -6.89
C GLY A 72 -14.50 -4.84 -6.64
N GLY A 73 -14.33 -5.49 -5.51
CA GLY A 73 -13.15 -6.32 -5.24
C GLY A 73 -11.88 -5.49 -4.96
N ILE A 74 -11.53 -5.42 -3.71
CA ILE A 74 -10.23 -4.89 -3.28
C ILE A 74 -9.24 -6.06 -3.26
N HIS A 75 -8.11 -5.90 -3.95
CA HIS A 75 -7.03 -6.88 -3.91
C HIS A 75 -6.16 -6.67 -2.67
N VAL A 76 -5.68 -5.46 -2.49
CA VAL A 76 -4.89 -5.04 -1.32
C VAL A 76 -5.44 -3.73 -0.79
N ALA A 77 -5.50 -3.57 0.51
CA ALA A 77 -5.73 -2.29 1.16
C ALA A 77 -5.05 -2.23 2.52
N GLY A 78 -4.61 -1.05 2.89
CA GLY A 78 -4.02 -0.81 4.19
C GLY A 78 -3.41 0.58 4.31
N PHE A 79 -2.78 0.84 5.44
CA PHE A 79 -2.03 2.07 5.62
C PHE A 79 -0.61 1.89 5.10
N SER A 80 -0.09 2.92 4.43
CA SER A 80 1.30 3.03 4.03
C SER A 80 1.92 4.23 4.73
N LEU A 81 2.95 3.97 5.51
CA LEU A 81 3.73 4.98 6.21
C LEU A 81 5.09 5.13 5.53
N MET A 82 5.47 6.36 5.23
CA MET A 82 6.78 6.72 4.71
C MET A 82 7.39 7.78 5.61
N LYS A 83 8.54 7.50 6.21
CA LYS A 83 9.26 8.45 7.06
C LYS A 83 9.74 9.68 6.29
N GLY A 84 10.03 10.74 7.03
CA GLY A 84 10.63 11.94 6.46
C GLY A 84 11.98 11.68 5.78
N GLY A 85 12.25 12.36 4.66
CA GLY A 85 13.48 12.22 3.88
C GLY A 85 13.54 10.96 3.00
N VAL A 86 12.47 10.19 2.90
CA VAL A 86 12.46 8.92 2.15
C VAL A 86 12.03 9.15 0.71
N LYS A 87 12.72 8.48 -0.20
CA LYS A 87 12.41 8.42 -1.62
C LYS A 87 12.40 6.97 -2.09
N LEU A 88 11.35 6.56 -2.77
CA LEU A 88 11.27 5.27 -3.45
C LEU A 88 11.96 5.33 -4.81
N ASN A 89 12.58 4.24 -5.21
CA ASN A 89 13.05 4.09 -6.58
C ASN A 89 11.86 3.98 -7.54
N LYS A 90 12.05 4.49 -8.76
CA LYS A 90 11.08 4.34 -9.84
C LYS A 90 10.87 2.86 -10.14
N HIS A 91 9.61 2.43 -10.13
CA HIS A 91 9.21 1.04 -10.32
C HIS A 91 7.85 0.94 -11.01
N VAL A 92 7.48 -0.24 -11.39
CA VAL A 92 6.12 -0.64 -11.75
C VAL A 92 5.69 -1.72 -10.77
N ASP A 93 4.45 -1.68 -10.35
CA ASP A 93 3.89 -2.77 -9.56
C ASP A 93 3.48 -3.92 -10.48
N HIS A 94 3.30 -5.10 -9.89
CA HIS A 94 3.03 -6.30 -10.64
C HIS A 94 1.94 -6.13 -11.67
N VAL A 95 2.29 -6.45 -12.89
CA VAL A 95 1.38 -6.54 -14.03
C VAL A 95 0.61 -7.87 -13.95
N GLY A 96 -0.08 -8.10 -12.83
CA GLY A 96 -1.09 -9.14 -12.78
C GLY A 96 -2.20 -8.76 -13.74
N LYS A 97 -2.63 -9.68 -14.59
CA LYS A 97 -3.67 -9.47 -15.62
C LYS A 97 -5.00 -8.91 -15.08
N ASN A 98 -5.12 -8.74 -13.76
CA ASN A 98 -6.35 -8.41 -13.06
C ASN A 98 -6.33 -7.07 -12.32
N TYR A 99 -5.26 -6.28 -12.37
CA TYR A 99 -5.23 -4.96 -11.76
C TYR A 99 -5.95 -3.93 -12.62
N LYS A 100 -6.73 -3.07 -11.98
CA LYS A 100 -7.40 -1.97 -12.65
C LYS A 100 -6.75 -0.64 -12.34
N PHE A 101 -6.62 -0.32 -11.06
CA PHE A 101 -5.99 0.91 -10.59
C PHE A 101 -5.58 0.83 -9.13
N THR A 102 -4.68 1.70 -8.76
CA THR A 102 -4.24 1.98 -7.40
C THR A 102 -4.85 3.29 -6.92
N TYR A 103 -5.21 3.35 -5.66
CA TYR A 103 -5.84 4.48 -5.01
C TYR A 103 -5.04 4.87 -3.77
N HIS A 104 -4.68 6.14 -3.65
CA HIS A 104 -4.12 6.73 -2.45
C HIS A 104 -5.09 7.75 -1.87
N LEU A 105 -5.30 7.73 -0.55
CA LEU A 105 -5.97 8.78 0.20
C LEU A 105 -5.01 9.32 1.25
N GLY A 106 -4.68 10.60 1.19
CA GLY A 106 -3.84 11.27 2.19
C GLY A 106 -4.53 11.31 3.55
N LEU A 107 -3.85 10.80 4.58
CA LEU A 107 -4.33 10.85 5.97
C LEU A 107 -3.49 11.78 6.83
N LYS A 108 -2.17 11.74 6.65
CA LYS A 108 -1.19 12.67 7.20
C LYS A 108 -0.12 12.87 6.14
N CYS A 109 -0.20 13.94 5.40
CA CYS A 109 0.71 14.25 4.30
C CYS A 109 1.32 15.62 4.53
N PRO A 110 2.48 15.71 5.22
CA PRO A 110 3.18 16.98 5.36
C PRO A 110 3.58 17.54 4.00
N SER A 111 3.80 18.85 3.93
CA SER A 111 4.30 19.50 2.71
C SER A 111 5.59 18.85 2.22
N GLY A 112 5.67 18.52 0.94
CA GLY A 112 6.81 17.81 0.35
C GLY A 112 6.56 16.32 0.08
N CYS A 113 5.35 15.83 0.30
CA CYS A 113 4.96 14.49 -0.14
C CYS A 113 4.45 14.53 -1.58
N THR A 114 5.09 13.76 -2.46
CA THR A 114 4.78 13.78 -3.90
C THR A 114 4.78 12.37 -4.48
N LEU A 115 3.73 12.04 -5.20
CA LEU A 115 3.67 10.90 -6.10
C LEU A 115 4.12 11.36 -7.50
N TYR A 116 5.09 10.67 -8.06
CA TYR A 116 5.56 10.86 -9.43
C TYR A 116 5.04 9.71 -10.30
N HIS A 117 4.52 10.03 -11.46
CA HIS A 117 3.95 9.03 -12.36
C HIS A 117 4.19 9.48 -13.82
N ASP A 118 4.72 8.59 -14.66
CA ASP A 118 5.15 8.95 -16.01
C ASP A 118 4.05 9.53 -16.90
N THR A 119 2.78 9.20 -16.62
CA THR A 119 1.65 9.76 -17.38
C THR A 119 0.95 10.92 -16.67
N LEU A 120 0.79 10.86 -15.34
CA LEU A 120 0.10 11.93 -14.58
C LEU A 120 1.02 13.09 -14.22
N GLY A 121 2.33 12.90 -14.32
CA GLY A 121 3.31 13.86 -13.83
C GLY A 121 3.47 13.81 -12.30
N ASN A 122 3.80 14.95 -11.71
CA ASN A 122 4.03 15.08 -10.28
C ASN A 122 2.73 15.48 -9.59
N VAL A 123 2.27 14.67 -8.65
CA VAL A 123 1.02 14.89 -7.92
C VAL A 123 1.34 15.03 -6.43
N SER A 124 1.02 16.20 -5.84
CA SER A 124 1.15 16.41 -4.40
C SER A 124 0.17 15.54 -3.63
N GLU A 125 0.65 14.81 -2.64
CA GLU A 125 -0.17 14.09 -1.66
C GLU A 125 -0.51 15.04 -0.51
N GLU A 126 -1.77 15.16 -0.17
CA GLU A 126 -2.30 16.11 0.82
C GLU A 126 -3.39 15.43 1.66
N ASP A 127 -3.59 15.91 2.88
CA ASP A 127 -4.65 15.38 3.76
C ASP A 127 -6.03 15.50 3.11
N GLY A 128 -6.76 14.38 3.09
CA GLY A 128 -8.09 14.29 2.48
C GLY A 128 -8.10 14.22 0.95
N LYS A 129 -6.98 14.43 0.29
CA LYS A 129 -6.87 14.31 -1.17
C LYS A 129 -6.71 12.84 -1.57
N HIS A 130 -7.41 12.46 -2.62
CA HIS A 130 -7.25 11.14 -3.22
C HIS A 130 -6.60 11.23 -4.60
N ILE A 131 -5.82 10.22 -4.94
CA ILE A 131 -5.15 10.05 -6.22
C ILE A 131 -5.46 8.65 -6.72
N VAL A 132 -5.85 8.54 -8.00
CA VAL A 132 -6.11 7.26 -8.67
C VAL A 132 -5.18 7.16 -9.86
N PHE A 133 -4.44 6.07 -9.98
CA PHE A 133 -3.48 5.87 -11.05
C PHE A 133 -3.31 4.40 -11.41
N SER A 134 -2.66 4.13 -12.54
CA SER A 134 -2.27 2.77 -12.93
C SER A 134 -0.87 2.48 -12.44
N ALA A 135 -0.72 1.57 -11.49
CA ALA A 135 0.59 1.15 -11.00
C ALA A 135 1.41 0.32 -12.02
N THR A 136 0.81 -0.01 -13.17
CA THR A 136 1.54 -0.64 -14.30
C THR A 136 2.35 0.37 -15.12
N VAL A 137 2.17 1.67 -14.87
CA VAL A 137 2.99 2.75 -15.42
C VAL A 137 4.09 3.07 -14.41
N PRO A 138 5.33 3.34 -14.86
CA PRO A 138 6.42 3.69 -13.96
C PRO A 138 6.06 4.86 -13.05
N HIS A 139 6.26 4.66 -11.75
CA HIS A 139 5.96 5.63 -10.71
C HIS A 139 6.90 5.49 -9.52
N TRP A 140 6.93 6.50 -8.66
CA TRP A 140 7.62 6.50 -7.37
C TRP A 140 7.03 7.58 -6.46
N ALA A 141 7.38 7.54 -5.18
CA ALA A 141 6.96 8.55 -4.22
C ALA A 141 8.16 9.10 -3.45
N GLU A 142 8.05 10.32 -2.98
CA GLU A 142 9.06 10.99 -2.18
C GLU A 142 8.39 11.81 -1.06
N ASN A 143 8.97 11.73 0.14
CA ASN A 143 8.63 12.58 1.26
C ASN A 143 9.86 13.42 1.62
N THR A 144 9.93 14.67 1.14
CA THR A 144 11.06 15.58 1.40
C THR A 144 10.95 16.31 2.74
N SER A 145 9.86 16.11 3.48
CA SER A 145 9.68 16.67 4.82
C SER A 145 10.52 15.94 5.86
N ASN A 146 10.49 16.42 7.10
CA ASN A 146 11.07 15.73 8.25
C ASN A 146 10.04 14.99 9.11
N GLU A 147 8.79 14.90 8.64
CA GLU A 147 7.69 14.21 9.31
C GLU A 147 7.24 12.98 8.53
N ASP A 148 6.57 12.05 9.22
CA ASP A 148 6.02 10.85 8.59
C ASP A 148 4.80 11.18 7.72
N ARG A 149 4.75 10.59 6.52
CA ARG A 149 3.57 10.57 5.65
C ARG A 149 2.79 9.28 5.88
N VAL A 150 1.47 9.39 6.02
CA VAL A 150 0.54 8.24 6.10
C VAL A 150 -0.56 8.40 5.06
N ILE A 151 -0.77 7.38 4.27
CA ILE A 151 -1.90 7.28 3.33
C ILE A 151 -2.69 5.99 3.57
N LEU A 152 -3.97 5.99 3.20
CA LEU A 152 -4.69 4.76 2.91
C LEU A 152 -4.40 4.38 1.45
N TYR A 153 -3.87 3.20 1.25
CA TYR A 153 -3.53 2.62 -0.03
C TYR A 153 -4.52 1.51 -0.38
N MET A 154 -4.97 1.44 -1.62
CA MET A 154 -5.81 0.36 -2.12
C MET A 154 -5.46 0.01 -3.55
N GLU A 155 -5.55 -1.28 -3.86
CA GLU A 155 -5.53 -1.82 -5.23
C GLU A 155 -6.84 -2.53 -5.52
N SER A 156 -7.41 -2.26 -6.69
CA SER A 156 -8.62 -2.92 -7.13
C SER A 156 -8.36 -3.96 -8.21
N TYR A 157 -9.13 -5.03 -8.20
CA TYR A 157 -9.19 -5.94 -9.34
C TYR A 157 -9.89 -5.28 -10.54
N ALA A 158 -9.47 -5.61 -11.75
CA ALA A 158 -10.33 -5.45 -12.90
C ALA A 158 -11.53 -6.38 -12.70
N ASN A 159 -12.75 -5.84 -12.77
CA ASN A 159 -13.93 -6.70 -12.77
C ASN A 159 -13.74 -7.74 -13.87
N SER A 160 -13.68 -9.00 -13.50
CA SER A 160 -14.01 -10.06 -14.43
C SER A 160 -15.43 -9.76 -14.89
N SER A 161 -15.59 -9.34 -16.14
CA SER A 161 -16.90 -9.19 -16.76
C SER A 161 -17.66 -10.49 -16.52
N ALA A 162 -18.76 -10.36 -15.79
CA ALA A 162 -19.73 -11.44 -15.68
C ALA A 162 -20.20 -11.85 -17.07
#